data_ef37f71c814c5183de9985f6a7c5dcae
#
_entry.id   ef37f71c814c5183de9985f6a7c5dcae
#
_cell.length_a   1.000
_cell.length_b   1.000
_cell.length_c   1.000
_cell.angle_alpha   90.00
_cell.angle_beta   90.00
_cell.angle_gamma   90.00
#
_symmetry.space_group_name_H-M   'P 1'
#
loop_
_entity.id
_entity.type
_entity.pdbx_description
1 polymer ?
#
loop_
_entity_poly.entity_id
_entity_poly.type
_entity_poly.pdbx_seq_one_letter_code
_entity_poly.pdbx_strand_id
1 'polypeptide(L)'
;AVYHTVEIREPVVPTPRSLTSAPHRDFELEVVSGEWPSDISGEALYSSPQALGDLPYRIFDFGAMCRLSLEPGTRGAAPGRFAWQTVSVETPGKRLWNRHPEAFTGGVTGYLSPFGPPNSANTAPLPWGDRLFATWDGGRPVELHPETLEFVAEVGHVDSWGGNSLEMGGVLPFLLSSAHPVADPDRDCLWSVKLDIVLEPVVGMRPSVVRWDREDGTRVRHWPLDGITFGGSVHTVSQTRDWIILSDSGNFKADAGEMFGGERTATIEEAVPVWLIRKEALDGLPSGTPVTPACFTMAPPSGHFYARWDDTDGISVVWEGMDLMDLGLYLRPDDLDVNGRPVDPAVAGLYNMAMAPETLTEVVFDPERGTVLERGLFKEDWTFNLQLSAMDWSTEGMSDPTLHHVNYQGCRPGSISARAAALYEGRIDLDQLREETPGALCSFERGSLALAARWDYPDTSDHITSPTFAPRSVGSTPGASAYSGRNPGGHDGYVVQPVCSDDGLRIELFDAARVGDGPVATLMGTNKEAIPLILHSAWSPAHHELVDAERLSFSAELAEDVVASLPNELRSSVHEVAAELDGR
;
A
#
# COMPACT_ATOMS: atom_id res chain seq x y z
N ALA A 1 3.40 -47.60 -32.04
CA ALA A 1 3.36 -46.23 -31.51
C ALA A 1 2.29 -46.19 -30.45
N VAL A 2 2.69 -46.07 -29.18
CA VAL A 2 1.77 -45.86 -28.04
C VAL A 2 1.61 -44.35 -27.92
N TYR A 3 0.46 -43.84 -28.29
CA TYR A 3 0.10 -42.46 -28.02
C TYR A 3 -0.26 -42.38 -26.54
N HIS A 4 0.61 -41.79 -25.73
CA HIS A 4 0.22 -41.30 -24.41
C HIS A 4 -0.68 -40.11 -24.63
N THR A 5 -1.98 -40.27 -24.36
CA THR A 5 -2.89 -39.14 -24.15
C THR A 5 -2.38 -38.37 -22.93
N VAL A 6 -1.81 -37.20 -23.15
CA VAL A 6 -1.56 -36.25 -22.09
C VAL A 6 -2.95 -35.80 -21.60
N GLU A 7 -3.31 -36.23 -20.41
CA GLU A 7 -4.47 -35.67 -19.71
C GLU A 7 -4.23 -34.17 -19.57
N ILE A 8 -4.95 -33.37 -20.32
CA ILE A 8 -4.98 -31.91 -20.11
C ILE A 8 -5.75 -31.73 -18.79
N ARG A 9 -5.02 -31.59 -17.69
CA ARG A 9 -5.61 -31.19 -16.44
C ARG A 9 -6.10 -29.75 -16.61
N GLU A 10 -7.33 -29.49 -16.19
CA GLU A 10 -7.86 -28.12 -16.16
C GLU A 10 -6.92 -27.22 -15.37
N PRO A 11 -6.69 -25.96 -15.82
CA PRO A 11 -5.86 -25.01 -15.10
C PRO A 11 -6.43 -24.81 -13.70
N VAL A 12 -5.57 -24.89 -12.69
CA VAL A 12 -5.94 -24.56 -11.31
C VAL A 12 -6.07 -23.04 -11.24
N VAL A 13 -7.26 -22.53 -10.98
CA VAL A 13 -7.48 -21.10 -10.79
C VAL A 13 -6.78 -20.68 -9.50
N PRO A 14 -5.73 -19.87 -9.53
CA PRO A 14 -4.93 -19.55 -8.35
C PRO A 14 -5.58 -18.48 -7.45
N THR A 15 -6.72 -17.94 -7.86
CA THR A 15 -7.47 -16.93 -7.10
C THR A 15 -8.91 -17.39 -6.88
N PRO A 16 -9.49 -17.13 -5.71
CA PRO A 16 -10.89 -17.45 -5.44
C PRO A 16 -11.83 -16.56 -6.26
N ARG A 17 -13.07 -17.03 -6.45
CA ARG A 17 -14.08 -16.33 -7.26
C ARG A 17 -14.46 -14.95 -6.73
N SER A 18 -14.32 -14.72 -5.43
CA SER A 18 -14.62 -13.43 -4.82
C SER A 18 -13.47 -12.42 -4.92
N LEU A 19 -12.33 -12.79 -5.47
CA LEU A 19 -11.28 -11.87 -5.92
C LEU A 19 -11.41 -11.68 -7.43
N THR A 20 -11.69 -10.45 -7.88
CA THR A 20 -12.05 -10.21 -9.28
C THR A 20 -11.52 -8.89 -9.81
N SER A 21 -11.28 -8.84 -11.12
CA SER A 21 -11.00 -7.60 -11.85
C SER A 21 -12.26 -6.78 -12.16
N ALA A 22 -13.47 -7.34 -11.95
CA ALA A 22 -14.75 -6.66 -12.15
C ALA A 22 -15.58 -6.69 -10.85
N PRO A 23 -15.16 -5.95 -9.80
CA PRO A 23 -15.75 -6.05 -8.48
C PRO A 23 -17.17 -5.49 -8.43
N HIS A 24 -17.96 -6.03 -7.51
CA HIS A 24 -19.19 -5.38 -7.06
C HIS A 24 -18.83 -4.08 -6.34
N ARG A 25 -19.52 -3.00 -6.68
CA ARG A 25 -19.17 -1.67 -6.15
C ARG A 25 -19.80 -1.39 -4.80
N ASP A 26 -21.11 -1.63 -4.70
CA ASP A 26 -21.89 -1.37 -3.50
C ASP A 26 -22.72 -2.60 -3.18
N PHE A 27 -22.61 -3.08 -1.97
CA PHE A 27 -23.38 -4.22 -1.47
C PHE A 27 -23.46 -4.21 0.05
N GLU A 28 -24.33 -5.05 0.58
CA GLU A 28 -24.50 -5.21 2.01
C GLU A 28 -24.04 -6.57 2.49
N LEU A 29 -23.48 -6.59 3.69
CA LEU A 29 -23.06 -7.78 4.41
C LEU A 29 -23.93 -7.99 5.64
N GLU A 30 -24.07 -9.26 6.06
CA GLU A 30 -24.79 -9.63 7.28
C GLU A 30 -23.94 -10.55 8.15
N VAL A 31 -24.21 -10.57 9.44
CA VAL A 31 -23.59 -11.51 10.36
C VAL A 31 -24.09 -12.91 10.07
N VAL A 32 -23.19 -13.81 9.67
CA VAL A 32 -23.50 -15.22 9.39
C VAL A 32 -23.01 -16.16 10.49
N SER A 33 -22.06 -15.69 11.33
CA SER A 33 -21.54 -16.44 12.46
C SER A 33 -21.10 -15.50 13.58
N GLY A 34 -21.22 -15.95 14.82
CA GLY A 34 -20.84 -15.19 16.00
C GLY A 34 -21.78 -14.04 16.34
N GLU A 35 -21.28 -13.06 17.07
CA GLU A 35 -22.00 -11.85 17.46
C GLU A 35 -21.11 -10.62 17.19
N TRP A 36 -21.65 -9.66 16.43
CA TRP A 36 -20.91 -8.41 16.15
C TRP A 36 -20.86 -7.54 17.40
N PRO A 37 -19.66 -7.15 17.86
CA PRO A 37 -19.52 -6.36 19.07
C PRO A 37 -20.17 -4.99 18.96
N SER A 38 -20.76 -4.51 20.05
CA SER A 38 -21.38 -3.16 20.10
C SER A 38 -20.37 -2.05 20.40
N ASP A 39 -19.12 -2.41 20.68
CA ASP A 39 -18.03 -1.50 21.05
C ASP A 39 -16.98 -1.36 19.92
N ILE A 40 -17.37 -1.64 18.69
CA ILE A 40 -16.62 -1.31 17.47
C ILE A 40 -17.38 -0.26 16.67
N SER A 41 -16.65 0.72 16.12
CA SER A 41 -17.21 1.80 15.31
C SER A 41 -16.23 2.28 14.26
N GLY A 42 -16.66 3.19 13.39
CA GLY A 42 -15.85 3.74 12.31
C GLY A 42 -15.91 2.88 11.05
N GLU A 43 -14.84 2.95 10.28
CA GLU A 43 -14.76 2.37 8.95
C GLU A 43 -13.41 1.69 8.73
N ALA A 44 -13.42 0.52 8.09
CA ALA A 44 -12.22 -0.07 7.52
C ALA A 44 -12.11 0.36 6.05
N LEU A 45 -11.00 0.99 5.72
CA LEU A 45 -10.69 1.52 4.40
C LEU A 45 -9.65 0.64 3.73
N TYR A 46 -9.81 0.41 2.43
CA TYR A 46 -8.92 -0.43 1.65
C TYR A 46 -8.63 0.22 0.31
N SER A 47 -7.38 0.24 -0.11
CA SER A 47 -6.99 0.68 -1.44
C SER A 47 -6.77 -0.50 -2.38
N SER A 48 -7.04 -0.27 -3.64
CA SER A 48 -6.99 -1.30 -4.68
C SER A 48 -6.61 -0.69 -6.02
N PRO A 49 -5.81 -1.39 -6.85
CA PRO A 49 -5.74 -1.09 -8.27
C PRO A 49 -7.03 -1.56 -8.97
N GLN A 50 -7.47 -0.82 -9.98
CA GLN A 50 -8.56 -1.22 -10.85
C GLN A 50 -8.00 -2.01 -12.04
N ALA A 51 -8.77 -2.96 -12.56
CA ALA A 51 -8.40 -3.69 -13.77
C ALA A 51 -8.99 -2.99 -15.00
N LEU A 52 -8.33 -1.93 -15.46
CA LEU A 52 -8.80 -1.09 -16.57
C LEU A 52 -8.04 -1.35 -17.88
N GLY A 53 -6.92 -2.05 -17.80
CA GLY A 53 -6.06 -2.32 -18.95
C GLY A 53 -6.37 -3.65 -19.64
N ASP A 54 -5.38 -4.12 -20.37
CA ASP A 54 -5.37 -5.39 -21.12
C ASP A 54 -5.14 -6.63 -20.24
N LEU A 55 -4.69 -6.43 -18.99
CA LEU A 55 -4.47 -7.49 -18.01
C LEU A 55 -5.54 -7.44 -16.92
N PRO A 56 -6.09 -8.59 -16.49
CA PRO A 56 -7.07 -8.67 -15.40
C PRO A 56 -6.59 -8.07 -14.08
N TYR A 57 -5.30 -8.23 -13.79
CA TYR A 57 -4.65 -7.65 -12.61
C TYR A 57 -3.44 -6.83 -13.02
N ARG A 58 -3.39 -5.60 -12.57
CA ARG A 58 -2.26 -4.70 -12.81
C ARG A 58 -2.04 -3.84 -11.58
N ILE A 59 -0.97 -4.08 -10.85
CA ILE A 59 -0.67 -3.37 -9.60
C ILE A 59 -0.49 -1.85 -9.79
N PHE A 60 -0.06 -1.44 -10.98
CA PHE A 60 0.14 -0.02 -11.30
C PHE A 60 -1.10 0.66 -11.89
N ASP A 61 -2.25 -0.02 -11.91
CA ASP A 61 -3.49 0.55 -12.45
C ASP A 61 -4.04 1.69 -11.56
N PHE A 62 -4.96 2.48 -12.10
CA PHE A 62 -5.62 3.55 -11.33
C PHE A 62 -6.31 2.99 -10.08
N GLY A 63 -6.33 3.80 -9.02
CA GLY A 63 -6.83 3.41 -7.73
C GLY A 63 -8.35 3.38 -7.60
N ALA A 64 -8.80 2.51 -6.72
CA ALA A 64 -10.10 2.56 -6.10
C ALA A 64 -9.94 2.57 -4.58
N MET A 65 -10.83 3.27 -3.89
CA MET A 65 -10.98 3.22 -2.45
C MET A 65 -12.19 2.36 -2.11
N CYS A 66 -11.98 1.31 -1.31
CA CYS A 66 -13.03 0.50 -0.74
C CYS A 66 -13.26 0.88 0.71
N ARG A 67 -14.52 0.80 1.17
CA ARG A 67 -14.92 1.11 2.52
C ARG A 67 -15.88 0.06 3.04
N LEU A 68 -15.60 -0.47 4.23
CA LEU A 68 -16.51 -1.27 5.03
C LEU A 68 -16.95 -0.43 6.24
N SER A 69 -18.25 -0.19 6.38
CA SER A 69 -18.80 0.35 7.62
C SER A 69 -18.74 -0.69 8.73
N LEU A 70 -18.23 -0.32 9.91
CA LEU A 70 -18.17 -1.22 11.07
C LEU A 70 -19.40 -1.11 11.99
N GLU A 71 -20.31 -0.17 11.69
CA GLU A 71 -21.56 0.02 12.40
C GLU A 71 -22.75 -0.38 11.50
N PRO A 72 -23.61 -1.30 11.95
CA PRO A 72 -24.75 -1.75 11.14
C PRO A 72 -25.78 -0.63 10.93
N GLY A 73 -26.38 -0.59 9.74
CA GLY A 73 -27.40 0.42 9.39
C GLY A 73 -26.85 1.81 9.08
N THR A 74 -25.55 1.95 8.91
CA THR A 74 -24.89 3.21 8.50
C THR A 74 -24.53 3.18 7.00
N ARG A 75 -24.11 4.30 6.44
CA ARG A 75 -23.72 4.44 5.03
C ARG A 75 -24.76 3.90 4.02
N GLY A 76 -26.05 4.06 4.35
CA GLY A 76 -27.14 3.64 3.49
C GLY A 76 -27.54 2.16 3.58
N ALA A 77 -26.85 1.37 4.42
CA ALA A 77 -27.23 -0.02 4.64
C ALA A 77 -28.55 -0.18 5.40
N ALA A 78 -29.26 -1.26 5.15
CA ALA A 78 -30.47 -1.63 5.89
C ALA A 78 -30.15 -1.89 7.38
N PRO A 79 -31.12 -1.73 8.31
CA PRO A 79 -30.92 -2.03 9.71
C PRO A 79 -30.35 -3.45 9.93
N GLY A 80 -29.24 -3.54 10.70
CA GLY A 80 -28.54 -4.80 10.96
C GLY A 80 -27.63 -5.28 9.83
N ARG A 81 -27.48 -4.51 8.74
CA ARG A 81 -26.56 -4.78 7.63
C ARG A 81 -25.38 -3.82 7.68
N PHE A 82 -24.29 -4.23 7.04
CA PHE A 82 -23.05 -3.48 6.93
C PHE A 82 -22.79 -3.08 5.48
N ALA A 83 -22.51 -1.81 5.23
CA ALA A 83 -22.25 -1.33 3.88
C ALA A 83 -20.80 -1.64 3.47
N TRP A 84 -20.65 -2.18 2.26
CA TRP A 84 -19.40 -2.15 1.50
C TRP A 84 -19.56 -1.22 0.30
N GLN A 85 -18.60 -0.36 0.07
CA GLN A 85 -18.56 0.56 -1.06
C GLN A 85 -17.19 0.51 -1.75
N THR A 86 -17.18 0.63 -3.09
CA THR A 86 -15.95 0.75 -3.89
C THR A 86 -16.09 1.91 -4.85
N VAL A 87 -15.21 2.91 -4.71
CA VAL A 87 -15.24 4.15 -5.50
C VAL A 87 -13.92 4.33 -6.22
N SER A 88 -13.97 4.58 -7.54
CA SER A 88 -12.80 4.91 -8.36
C SER A 88 -12.20 6.24 -7.92
N VAL A 89 -10.88 6.30 -7.74
CA VAL A 89 -10.18 7.55 -7.46
C VAL A 89 -9.95 8.29 -8.78
N GLU A 90 -10.86 9.22 -9.09
CA GLU A 90 -10.90 9.96 -10.35
C GLU A 90 -9.88 11.12 -10.38
N THR A 91 -8.56 10.79 -10.30
CA THR A 91 -7.48 11.76 -10.45
C THR A 91 -7.53 12.46 -11.82
N PRO A 92 -6.86 13.61 -12.02
CA PRO A 92 -6.77 14.24 -13.34
C PRO A 92 -6.33 13.27 -14.44
N GLY A 93 -5.33 12.43 -14.15
CA GLY A 93 -4.85 11.39 -15.07
C GLY A 93 -5.91 10.35 -15.41
N LYS A 94 -6.67 9.87 -14.41
CA LYS A 94 -7.77 8.93 -14.62
C LYS A 94 -8.89 9.52 -15.48
N ARG A 95 -9.23 10.80 -15.27
CA ARG A 95 -10.25 11.51 -16.09
C ARG A 95 -9.81 11.68 -17.53
N LEU A 96 -8.52 11.98 -17.77
CA LEU A 96 -7.95 12.02 -19.11
C LEU A 96 -7.95 10.63 -19.76
N TRP A 97 -7.61 9.58 -19.00
CA TRP A 97 -7.70 8.20 -19.48
C TRP A 97 -9.14 7.81 -19.85
N ASN A 98 -10.14 8.18 -19.05
CA ASN A 98 -11.55 7.88 -19.35
C ASN A 98 -11.99 8.48 -20.69
N ARG A 99 -11.38 9.59 -21.14
CA ARG A 99 -11.69 10.26 -22.42
C ARG A 99 -10.87 9.71 -23.58
N HIS A 100 -9.61 9.37 -23.31
CA HIS A 100 -8.61 8.99 -24.32
C HIS A 100 -7.80 7.76 -23.87
N PRO A 101 -8.44 6.59 -23.64
CA PRO A 101 -7.69 5.40 -23.22
C PRO A 101 -6.62 5.00 -24.23
N GLU A 102 -6.84 5.26 -25.52
CA GLU A 102 -5.89 5.00 -26.60
C GLU A 102 -4.62 5.85 -26.54
N ALA A 103 -4.64 6.98 -25.83
CA ALA A 103 -3.48 7.85 -25.65
C ALA A 103 -2.52 7.33 -24.56
N PHE A 104 -2.95 6.38 -23.74
CA PHE A 104 -2.17 5.78 -22.67
C PHE A 104 -1.69 4.41 -23.11
N THR A 105 -0.41 4.32 -23.49
CA THR A 105 0.13 3.12 -24.13
C THR A 105 1.45 2.68 -23.50
N GLY A 106 1.67 1.38 -23.52
CA GLY A 106 2.97 0.76 -23.35
C GLY A 106 3.41 0.45 -21.92
N GLY A 107 4.26 -0.56 -21.84
CA GLY A 107 4.90 -1.05 -20.64
C GLY A 107 3.95 -1.75 -19.66
N VAL A 108 4.53 -2.28 -18.60
CA VAL A 108 3.79 -2.88 -17.47
C VAL A 108 2.86 -1.85 -16.82
N THR A 109 3.26 -0.59 -16.76
CA THR A 109 2.44 0.49 -16.19
C THR A 109 1.27 0.89 -17.09
N GLY A 110 1.37 0.66 -18.42
CA GLY A 110 0.33 1.04 -19.38
C GLY A 110 0.06 2.53 -19.52
N TYR A 111 0.95 3.41 -19.00
CA TYR A 111 0.59 4.80 -18.75
C TYR A 111 1.53 5.83 -19.41
N LEU A 112 2.34 5.42 -20.37
CA LEU A 112 3.04 6.40 -21.20
C LEU A 112 1.99 7.15 -22.04
N SER A 113 1.87 8.45 -21.83
CA SER A 113 0.90 9.27 -22.53
C SER A 113 1.46 10.64 -22.87
N PRO A 114 0.90 11.32 -23.88
CA PRO A 114 1.25 12.73 -24.16
C PRO A 114 0.91 13.68 -23.01
N PHE A 115 0.05 13.27 -22.10
CA PHE A 115 -0.31 14.06 -20.91
C PHE A 115 0.75 14.00 -19.81
N GLY A 116 1.69 13.07 -19.86
CA GLY A 116 2.62 12.70 -18.79
C GLY A 116 2.16 11.48 -17.98
N PRO A 117 2.94 11.05 -16.99
CA PRO A 117 2.60 9.90 -16.14
C PRO A 117 1.50 10.28 -15.13
N PRO A 118 0.39 9.51 -15.08
CA PRO A 118 -0.69 9.80 -14.14
C PRO A 118 -0.34 9.37 -12.72
N ASN A 119 -0.95 10.04 -11.74
CA ASN A 119 -0.99 9.58 -10.36
C ASN A 119 -2.05 8.48 -10.22
N SER A 120 -1.64 7.27 -9.90
CA SER A 120 -2.55 6.13 -9.74
C SER A 120 -3.33 6.15 -8.42
N ALA A 121 -2.76 6.69 -7.34
CA ALA A 121 -3.41 6.81 -6.02
C ALA A 121 -4.09 5.49 -5.56
N ASN A 122 -3.37 4.36 -5.67
CA ASN A 122 -3.96 3.03 -5.55
C ASN A 122 -3.42 2.20 -4.37
N THR A 123 -2.39 2.70 -3.65
CA THR A 123 -1.59 1.81 -2.80
C THR A 123 -2.10 1.77 -1.37
N ALA A 124 -2.24 2.90 -0.68
CA ALA A 124 -2.65 2.89 0.72
C ALA A 124 -3.67 3.98 1.05
N PRO A 125 -4.68 3.70 1.88
CA PRO A 125 -5.48 4.72 2.53
C PRO A 125 -4.66 5.36 3.66
N LEU A 126 -4.75 6.67 3.81
CA LEU A 126 -4.11 7.41 4.90
C LEU A 126 -5.15 8.34 5.55
N PRO A 127 -5.78 7.93 6.64
CA PRO A 127 -6.56 8.83 7.47
C PRO A 127 -5.63 9.75 8.27
N TRP A 128 -5.95 11.05 8.31
CA TRP A 128 -5.22 12.03 9.10
C TRP A 128 -6.21 13.04 9.68
N GLY A 129 -6.50 12.88 10.96
CA GLY A 129 -7.58 13.63 11.62
C GLY A 129 -8.93 13.36 10.96
N ASP A 130 -9.55 14.41 10.48
CA ASP A 130 -10.82 14.41 9.76
C ASP A 130 -10.66 14.43 8.22
N ARG A 131 -9.45 14.18 7.72
CA ARG A 131 -9.11 14.10 6.30
C ARG A 131 -8.74 12.67 5.90
N LEU A 132 -9.00 12.32 4.66
CA LEU A 132 -8.67 11.02 4.09
C LEU A 132 -7.86 11.19 2.82
N PHE A 133 -6.81 10.40 2.68
CA PHE A 133 -5.95 10.41 1.50
C PHE A 133 -5.80 9.01 0.91
N ALA A 134 -5.57 8.97 -0.40
CA ALA A 134 -5.04 7.81 -1.12
C ALA A 134 -3.62 8.13 -1.58
N THR A 135 -2.73 7.15 -1.50
CA THR A 135 -1.29 7.34 -1.75
C THR A 135 -0.75 6.38 -2.79
N TRP A 136 0.40 6.71 -3.36
CA TRP A 136 1.12 5.90 -4.32
C TRP A 136 2.59 6.38 -4.44
N ASP A 137 3.51 5.47 -4.84
CA ASP A 137 4.94 5.81 -5.00
C ASP A 137 5.22 6.74 -6.17
N GLY A 138 4.36 6.78 -7.17
CA GLY A 138 4.53 7.57 -8.40
C GLY A 138 3.70 8.84 -8.45
N GLY A 139 3.33 9.42 -7.30
CA GLY A 139 2.52 10.63 -7.25
C GLY A 139 2.46 11.26 -5.87
N ARG A 140 1.79 12.39 -5.77
CA ARG A 140 1.49 13.06 -4.51
C ARG A 140 0.34 12.36 -3.79
N PRO A 141 0.23 12.43 -2.45
CA PRO A 141 -0.99 12.03 -1.77
C PRO A 141 -2.22 12.75 -2.36
N VAL A 142 -3.30 12.04 -2.51
CA VAL A 142 -4.57 12.52 -3.08
C VAL A 142 -5.60 12.58 -1.97
N GLU A 143 -6.16 13.76 -1.70
CA GLU A 143 -7.26 13.91 -0.76
C GLU A 143 -8.57 13.40 -1.36
N LEU A 144 -9.32 12.64 -0.56
CA LEU A 144 -10.63 12.11 -0.89
C LEU A 144 -11.69 12.74 0.02
N HIS A 145 -12.88 12.93 -0.52
CA HIS A 145 -14.03 13.34 0.28
C HIS A 145 -14.46 12.21 1.23
N PRO A 146 -14.49 12.43 2.56
CA PRO A 146 -14.71 11.34 3.51
C PRO A 146 -16.08 10.68 3.39
N GLU A 147 -17.12 11.40 2.92
CA GLU A 147 -18.45 10.82 2.71
C GLU A 147 -18.55 10.03 1.40
N THR A 148 -18.06 10.60 0.29
CA THR A 148 -18.27 10.03 -1.06
C THR A 148 -17.09 9.24 -1.58
N LEU A 149 -15.90 9.35 -0.97
CA LEU A 149 -14.62 8.81 -1.42
C LEU A 149 -14.15 9.36 -2.78
N GLU A 150 -14.80 10.41 -3.27
CA GLU A 150 -14.42 11.07 -4.52
C GLU A 150 -13.12 11.86 -4.37
N PHE A 151 -12.39 11.97 -5.47
CA PHE A 151 -11.20 12.83 -5.57
C PHE A 151 -11.53 14.29 -5.24
N VAL A 152 -10.70 14.91 -4.41
CA VAL A 152 -10.79 16.34 -4.02
C VAL A 152 -9.62 17.12 -4.58
N ALA A 153 -8.39 16.80 -4.21
CA ALA A 153 -7.18 17.51 -4.66
C ALA A 153 -5.92 16.67 -4.43
N GLU A 154 -4.84 17.01 -5.10
CA GLU A 154 -3.50 16.51 -4.78
C GLU A 154 -2.82 17.40 -3.73
N VAL A 155 -1.95 16.83 -2.89
CA VAL A 155 -1.27 17.53 -1.82
C VAL A 155 -0.08 18.34 -2.34
N GLY A 156 -0.13 19.65 -2.15
CA GLY A 156 0.97 20.58 -2.42
C GLY A 156 1.19 20.86 -3.91
N HIS A 157 1.53 22.10 -4.23
CA HIS A 157 1.88 22.49 -5.59
C HIS A 157 3.20 21.82 -6.02
N VAL A 158 3.29 21.33 -7.24
CA VAL A 158 4.46 20.61 -7.77
C VAL A 158 5.78 21.38 -7.60
N ASP A 159 5.75 22.70 -7.77
CA ASP A 159 6.92 23.55 -7.58
C ASP A 159 7.43 23.54 -6.14
N SER A 160 6.51 23.42 -5.15
CA SER A 160 6.89 23.34 -3.73
C SER A 160 7.52 22.00 -3.37
N TRP A 161 7.25 20.94 -4.13
CA TRP A 161 7.98 19.67 -4.07
C TRP A 161 9.38 19.78 -4.68
N GLY A 162 9.71 20.91 -5.35
CA GLY A 162 11.03 21.19 -5.89
C GLY A 162 11.23 20.71 -7.33
N GLY A 163 10.15 20.41 -8.08
CA GLY A 163 10.24 19.90 -9.44
C GLY A 163 10.89 18.53 -9.54
N ASN A 164 11.07 18.02 -10.73
CA ASN A 164 11.88 16.81 -10.98
C ASN A 164 13.07 17.16 -11.85
N SER A 165 14.21 16.49 -11.60
CA SER A 165 15.41 16.62 -12.43
C SER A 165 15.23 16.06 -13.85
N LEU A 166 14.20 15.23 -14.08
CA LEU A 166 13.77 14.76 -15.39
C LEU A 166 12.40 15.37 -15.71
N GLU A 167 12.41 16.37 -16.59
CA GLU A 167 11.16 16.85 -17.19
C GLU A 167 10.68 15.83 -18.21
N MET A 168 9.76 14.97 -17.80
CA MET A 168 9.15 13.98 -18.71
C MET A 168 8.19 14.61 -19.72
N GLY A 169 7.92 15.93 -19.59
CA GLY A 169 6.93 16.65 -20.39
C GLY A 169 5.50 16.23 -20.03
N GLY A 170 4.52 17.03 -20.47
CA GLY A 170 3.11 16.76 -20.24
C GLY A 170 2.49 17.65 -19.16
N VAL A 171 1.15 17.57 -19.07
CA VAL A 171 0.33 18.36 -18.14
C VAL A 171 0.19 17.69 -16.77
N LEU A 172 0.50 16.40 -16.68
CA LEU A 172 0.54 15.65 -15.43
C LEU A 172 1.97 15.66 -14.90
N PRO A 173 2.20 16.19 -13.70
CA PRO A 173 3.55 16.27 -13.16
C PRO A 173 4.11 14.89 -12.83
N PHE A 174 5.34 14.64 -13.27
CA PHE A 174 6.07 13.44 -12.87
C PHE A 174 6.72 13.65 -11.52
N LEU A 175 6.31 12.87 -10.52
CA LEU A 175 6.85 12.95 -9.18
C LEU A 175 6.91 11.53 -8.59
N LEU A 176 8.07 11.16 -8.06
CA LEU A 176 8.24 9.93 -7.30
C LEU A 176 8.23 10.26 -5.81
N SER A 177 7.41 9.55 -5.04
CA SER A 177 7.23 9.76 -3.61
C SER A 177 7.23 8.44 -2.84
N SER A 178 6.52 8.37 -1.72
CA SER A 178 6.28 7.16 -0.94
C SER A 178 4.79 6.81 -0.95
N ALA A 179 4.49 5.54 -1.05
CA ALA A 179 3.12 5.03 -0.86
C ALA A 179 2.67 5.10 0.61
N HIS A 180 3.60 5.15 1.57
CA HIS A 180 3.30 5.18 2.99
C HIS A 180 3.87 6.42 3.68
N PRO A 181 3.35 7.63 3.37
CA PRO A 181 3.63 8.80 4.20
C PRO A 181 3.02 8.61 5.60
N VAL A 182 3.54 9.33 6.59
CA VAL A 182 3.08 9.22 7.98
C VAL A 182 2.66 10.57 8.54
N ALA A 183 1.56 10.57 9.28
CA ALA A 183 1.11 11.74 10.03
C ALA A 183 1.91 11.89 11.34
N ASP A 184 2.25 13.13 11.69
CA ASP A 184 2.89 13.50 12.96
C ASP A 184 1.94 14.43 13.72
N PRO A 185 1.19 13.89 14.68
CA PRO A 185 0.20 14.69 15.40
C PRO A 185 0.82 15.69 16.39
N ASP A 186 2.05 15.45 16.87
CA ASP A 186 2.75 16.40 17.72
C ASP A 186 3.18 17.67 16.96
N ARG A 187 3.36 17.55 15.63
CA ARG A 187 3.76 18.64 14.73
C ARG A 187 2.64 19.09 13.79
N ASP A 188 1.49 18.42 13.83
CA ASP A 188 0.37 18.62 12.91
C ASP A 188 0.80 18.65 11.44
N CYS A 189 1.59 17.66 11.04
CA CYS A 189 2.15 17.58 9.70
C CYS A 189 2.15 16.16 9.17
N LEU A 190 2.36 16.05 7.85
CA LEU A 190 2.59 14.80 7.14
C LEU A 190 4.05 14.73 6.69
N TRP A 191 4.72 13.63 7.01
CA TRP A 191 6.04 13.31 6.49
C TRP A 191 5.92 12.36 5.32
N SER A 192 6.67 12.67 4.26
CA SER A 192 6.79 11.85 3.06
C SER A 192 8.23 11.91 2.54
N VAL A 193 8.45 11.36 1.37
CA VAL A 193 9.71 11.44 0.64
C VAL A 193 9.45 11.90 -0.78
N LYS A 194 10.43 12.51 -1.39
CA LYS A 194 10.53 12.77 -2.81
C LYS A 194 11.81 12.16 -3.35
N LEU A 195 11.76 11.57 -4.53
CA LEU A 195 12.91 11.01 -5.21
C LEU A 195 13.21 11.80 -6.48
N ASP A 196 14.42 12.35 -6.56
CA ASP A 196 14.93 12.98 -7.77
C ASP A 196 15.78 11.99 -8.57
N ILE A 197 15.53 11.84 -9.86
CA ILE A 197 16.38 11.07 -10.75
C ILE A 197 17.67 11.86 -10.99
N VAL A 198 18.80 11.25 -10.70
CA VAL A 198 20.14 11.81 -10.91
C VAL A 198 20.83 11.04 -12.02
N LEU A 199 21.37 11.73 -13.02
CA LEU A 199 22.02 11.11 -14.18
C LEU A 199 23.55 11.08 -14.07
N GLU A 200 24.14 11.92 -13.21
CA GLU A 200 25.58 12.05 -13.03
C GLU A 200 25.95 12.16 -11.54
N PRO A 201 27.09 11.64 -11.09
CA PRO A 201 28.07 10.85 -11.85
C PRO A 201 27.64 9.39 -12.10
N VAL A 202 26.58 8.94 -11.44
CA VAL A 202 25.96 7.61 -11.59
C VAL A 202 24.44 7.81 -11.66
N VAL A 203 23.79 7.09 -12.56
CA VAL A 203 22.33 7.09 -12.63
C VAL A 203 21.76 6.48 -11.36
N GLY A 204 20.86 7.21 -10.72
CA GLY A 204 20.24 6.76 -9.47
C GLY A 204 19.16 7.73 -8.99
N MET A 205 18.70 7.49 -7.77
CA MET A 205 17.71 8.31 -7.06
C MET A 205 18.37 9.05 -5.91
N ARG A 206 18.00 10.32 -5.72
CA ARG A 206 18.36 11.12 -4.55
C ARG A 206 17.12 11.38 -3.72
N PRO A 207 17.02 10.90 -2.48
CA PRO A 207 15.87 11.11 -1.63
C PRO A 207 15.91 12.50 -0.97
N SER A 208 14.74 13.09 -0.81
CA SER A 208 14.48 14.26 0.02
C SER A 208 13.36 13.95 0.99
N VAL A 209 13.54 14.28 2.27
CA VAL A 209 12.40 14.30 3.21
C VAL A 209 11.45 15.40 2.79
N VAL A 210 10.15 15.11 2.83
CA VAL A 210 9.09 16.08 2.53
C VAL A 210 8.23 16.24 3.79
N ARG A 211 7.88 17.48 4.11
CA ARG A 211 6.94 17.84 5.17
C ARG A 211 5.83 18.71 4.62
N TRP A 212 4.60 18.34 4.92
CA TRP A 212 3.42 19.15 4.67
C TRP A 212 2.73 19.47 5.98
N ASP A 213 2.79 20.74 6.39
CA ASP A 213 2.08 21.22 7.56
C ASP A 213 0.63 21.53 7.18
N ARG A 214 -0.31 21.22 8.06
CA ARG A 214 -1.75 21.44 7.81
C ARG A 214 -2.05 22.91 7.50
N GLU A 215 -1.35 23.82 8.16
CA GLU A 215 -1.50 25.28 8.00
C GLU A 215 -0.85 25.84 6.72
N ASP A 216 0.07 25.10 6.09
CA ASP A 216 0.79 25.56 4.89
C ASP A 216 -0.04 25.48 3.59
N GLY A 217 -1.31 25.03 3.68
CA GLY A 217 -2.24 24.97 2.56
C GLY A 217 -1.72 24.15 1.38
N THR A 218 -1.39 24.84 0.28
CA THR A 218 -0.91 24.19 -0.96
C THR A 218 0.60 24.07 -1.06
N ARG A 219 1.35 24.28 0.02
CA ARG A 219 2.82 24.23 0.01
C ARG A 219 3.36 23.06 0.83
N VAL A 220 4.45 22.48 0.35
CA VAL A 220 5.27 21.52 1.07
C VAL A 220 6.70 22.03 1.20
N ARG A 221 7.44 21.54 2.19
CA ARG A 221 8.87 21.75 2.35
C ARG A 221 9.61 20.45 2.10
N HIS A 222 10.82 20.53 1.55
CA HIS A 222 11.63 19.34 1.29
C HIS A 222 13.10 19.59 1.63
N TRP A 223 13.82 18.53 2.02
CA TRP A 223 15.23 18.56 2.38
C TRP A 223 15.95 17.36 1.77
N PRO A 224 16.82 17.59 0.77
CA PRO A 224 17.61 16.52 0.15
C PRO A 224 18.55 15.86 1.18
N LEU A 225 18.70 14.53 1.11
CA LEU A 225 19.70 13.83 1.90
C LEU A 225 21.08 14.02 1.28
N ASP A 226 22.01 14.61 2.06
CA ASP A 226 23.34 14.96 1.57
C ASP A 226 24.18 13.72 1.28
N GLY A 227 24.81 13.70 0.10
CA GLY A 227 25.67 12.61 -0.33
C GLY A 227 25.00 11.27 -0.62
N ILE A 228 23.66 11.19 -0.57
CA ILE A 228 22.91 9.96 -0.82
C ILE A 228 22.47 9.90 -2.29
N THR A 229 22.88 8.82 -2.95
CA THR A 229 22.36 8.38 -4.26
C THR A 229 22.27 6.86 -4.24
N PHE A 230 21.15 6.30 -4.66
CA PHE A 230 20.88 4.86 -4.63
C PHE A 230 20.09 4.39 -5.86
N GLY A 231 20.00 3.09 -6.07
CA GLY A 231 19.41 2.53 -7.29
C GLY A 231 17.92 2.18 -7.22
N GLY A 232 17.28 2.45 -6.09
CA GLY A 232 15.94 1.94 -5.81
C GLY A 232 14.86 2.99 -5.65
N SER A 233 13.91 2.70 -4.77
CA SER A 233 12.79 3.55 -4.39
C SER A 233 12.65 3.58 -2.86
N VAL A 234 11.89 4.52 -2.33
CA VAL A 234 11.47 4.55 -0.92
C VAL A 234 9.97 4.34 -0.87
N HIS A 235 9.56 3.12 -0.55
CA HIS A 235 8.14 2.76 -0.50
C HIS A 235 7.48 3.19 0.81
N THR A 236 8.16 3.00 1.94
CA THR A 236 7.65 3.30 3.27
C THR A 236 8.44 4.43 3.94
N VAL A 237 7.72 5.36 4.54
CA VAL A 237 8.22 6.27 5.57
C VAL A 237 7.75 5.77 6.92
N SER A 238 8.63 5.69 7.90
CA SER A 238 8.25 5.40 9.28
C SER A 238 8.79 6.48 10.22
N GLN A 239 8.29 6.53 11.44
CA GLN A 239 8.69 7.58 12.38
C GLN A 239 8.67 7.12 13.82
N THR A 240 9.49 7.78 14.63
CA THR A 240 9.36 7.85 16.08
C THR A 240 8.95 9.28 16.46
N ARG A 241 8.90 9.59 17.74
CA ARG A 241 8.71 10.97 18.20
C ARG A 241 9.75 11.94 17.62
N ASP A 242 11.02 11.52 17.58
CA ASP A 242 12.15 12.40 17.26
C ASP A 242 12.78 12.10 15.89
N TRP A 243 12.45 10.99 15.24
CA TRP A 243 13.12 10.54 14.03
C TRP A 243 12.16 10.22 12.89
N ILE A 244 12.63 10.45 11.66
CA ILE A 244 12.07 9.93 10.42
C ILE A 244 12.99 8.82 9.93
N ILE A 245 12.40 7.72 9.47
CA ILE A 245 13.10 6.53 9.01
C ILE A 245 12.74 6.30 7.55
N LEU A 246 13.73 6.25 6.69
CA LEU A 246 13.62 5.94 5.27
C LEU A 246 14.52 4.75 4.95
N SER A 247 14.14 3.97 3.95
CA SER A 247 14.98 2.88 3.43
C SER A 247 14.80 2.74 1.93
N ASP A 248 15.84 2.29 1.25
CA ASP A 248 15.65 1.70 -0.08
C ASP A 248 14.74 0.49 0.06
N SER A 249 13.70 0.42 -0.76
CA SER A 249 12.77 -0.72 -0.78
C SER A 249 13.39 -1.98 -1.41
N GLY A 250 14.66 -1.91 -1.80
CA GLY A 250 15.37 -3.04 -2.38
C GLY A 250 14.69 -3.55 -3.65
N ASN A 251 14.28 -4.80 -3.60
CA ASN A 251 13.64 -5.46 -4.73
C ASN A 251 12.14 -5.13 -4.87
N PHE A 252 11.57 -4.38 -3.90
CA PHE A 252 10.20 -3.84 -3.97
C PHE A 252 10.14 -2.61 -4.90
N LYS A 253 10.51 -2.81 -6.14
CA LYS A 253 10.51 -1.78 -7.19
C LYS A 253 10.29 -2.43 -8.55
N ALA A 254 9.64 -1.70 -9.45
CA ALA A 254 9.55 -2.12 -10.83
C ALA A 254 10.90 -1.94 -11.53
N ASP A 255 11.32 -2.94 -12.29
CA ASP A 255 12.49 -2.82 -13.16
C ASP A 255 12.18 -1.90 -14.34
N ALA A 256 13.07 -0.94 -14.62
CA ALA A 256 12.85 0.04 -15.68
C ALA A 256 12.71 -0.62 -17.07
N GLY A 257 13.44 -1.71 -17.34
CA GLY A 257 13.30 -2.45 -18.60
C GLY A 257 11.90 -3.04 -18.75
N GLU A 258 11.38 -3.70 -17.69
CA GLU A 258 10.02 -4.26 -17.68
C GLU A 258 8.93 -3.17 -17.74
N MET A 259 9.12 -2.05 -17.05
CA MET A 259 8.17 -0.92 -17.10
C MET A 259 7.91 -0.43 -18.53
N PHE A 260 8.91 -0.54 -19.40
CA PHE A 260 8.81 -0.15 -20.82
C PHE A 260 8.58 -1.35 -21.76
N GLY A 261 8.22 -2.51 -21.21
CA GLY A 261 7.89 -3.71 -22.02
C GLY A 261 9.09 -4.52 -22.48
N GLY A 262 10.28 -4.28 -21.93
CA GLY A 262 11.49 -5.07 -22.15
C GLY A 262 11.67 -6.22 -21.16
N GLU A 263 12.84 -6.81 -21.18
CA GLU A 263 13.24 -7.83 -20.21
C GLU A 263 13.78 -7.17 -18.95
N ARG A 264 13.66 -7.86 -17.81
CA ARG A 264 14.21 -7.43 -16.54
C ARG A 264 15.72 -7.30 -16.59
N THR A 265 16.24 -6.19 -16.08
CA THR A 265 17.67 -5.89 -16.07
C THR A 265 18.23 -5.67 -14.65
N ALA A 266 17.37 -5.45 -13.64
CA ALA A 266 17.79 -5.22 -12.28
C ALA A 266 18.38 -6.49 -11.63
N THR A 267 19.39 -6.29 -10.79
CA THR A 267 19.93 -7.35 -9.93
C THR A 267 19.14 -7.38 -8.61
N ILE A 268 19.04 -8.59 -8.04
CA ILE A 268 18.41 -8.78 -6.74
C ILE A 268 19.38 -8.31 -5.64
N GLU A 269 18.91 -7.41 -4.79
CA GLU A 269 19.66 -6.89 -3.66
C GLU A 269 19.46 -7.78 -2.41
N GLU A 270 20.52 -8.02 -1.66
CA GLU A 270 20.49 -8.82 -0.43
C GLU A 270 20.38 -7.97 0.82
N ALA A 271 20.77 -6.70 0.74
CA ALA A 271 20.73 -5.73 1.83
C ALA A 271 20.48 -4.33 1.29
N VAL A 272 19.89 -3.48 2.11
CA VAL A 272 19.51 -2.10 1.75
C VAL A 272 19.98 -1.09 2.78
N PRO A 273 20.27 0.16 2.35
CA PRO A 273 20.54 1.24 3.28
C PRO A 273 19.27 1.69 4.01
N VAL A 274 19.45 2.11 5.25
CA VAL A 274 18.44 2.76 6.08
C VAL A 274 18.98 4.12 6.53
N TRP A 275 18.15 5.15 6.41
CA TRP A 275 18.51 6.53 6.75
C TRP A 275 17.61 7.03 7.86
N LEU A 276 18.23 7.55 8.92
CA LEU A 276 17.54 8.14 10.06
C LEU A 276 17.78 9.65 10.08
N ILE A 277 16.72 10.43 10.08
CA ILE A 277 16.76 11.88 10.06
C ILE A 277 16.11 12.41 11.35
N ARG A 278 16.84 13.19 12.13
CA ARG A 278 16.29 13.83 13.33
C ARG A 278 15.34 14.94 12.94
N LYS A 279 14.07 14.87 13.40
CA LYS A 279 13.02 15.84 13.06
C LYS A 279 13.39 17.27 13.50
N GLU A 280 14.01 17.42 14.69
CA GLU A 280 14.47 18.71 15.21
C GLU A 280 15.50 19.39 14.27
N ALA A 281 16.31 18.62 13.55
CA ALA A 281 17.27 19.18 12.59
C ALA A 281 16.59 19.85 11.38
N LEU A 282 15.33 19.56 11.13
CA LEU A 282 14.54 20.16 10.05
C LEU A 282 13.77 21.39 10.51
N ASP A 283 13.58 21.59 11.83
CA ASP A 283 12.84 22.71 12.39
C ASP A 283 13.57 24.03 12.09
N GLY A 284 12.87 24.95 11.42
CA GLY A 284 13.43 26.25 11.03
C GLY A 284 14.45 26.21 9.87
N LEU A 285 14.78 25.02 9.34
CA LEU A 285 15.69 24.88 8.21
C LEU A 285 14.96 25.27 6.91
N PRO A 286 15.54 26.15 6.06
CA PRO A 286 14.93 26.48 4.78
C PRO A 286 14.74 25.25 3.89
N SER A 287 13.61 25.20 3.16
CA SER A 287 13.37 24.17 2.15
C SER A 287 14.50 24.14 1.10
N GLY A 288 14.86 22.96 0.64
CA GLY A 288 15.97 22.75 -0.31
C GLY A 288 17.35 22.66 0.33
N THR A 289 17.50 22.89 1.65
CA THR A 289 18.79 22.74 2.34
C THR A 289 19.11 21.26 2.53
N PRO A 290 20.30 20.79 2.11
CA PRO A 290 20.70 19.41 2.34
C PRO A 290 20.84 19.06 3.83
N VAL A 291 20.47 17.82 4.20
CA VAL A 291 20.60 17.29 5.57
C VAL A 291 21.35 15.97 5.56
N THR A 292 22.20 15.75 6.56
CA THR A 292 22.99 14.53 6.68
C THR A 292 22.25 13.52 7.56
N PRO A 293 21.83 12.35 7.03
CA PRO A 293 21.19 11.30 7.82
C PRO A 293 22.24 10.46 8.59
N ALA A 294 21.79 9.79 9.65
CA ALA A 294 22.51 8.63 10.17
C ALA A 294 22.21 7.43 9.26
N CYS A 295 23.27 6.69 8.86
CA CYS A 295 23.17 5.62 7.87
C CYS A 295 23.40 4.26 8.51
N PHE A 296 22.52 3.30 8.15
CA PHE A 296 22.59 1.91 8.56
C PHE A 296 22.36 0.99 7.35
N THR A 297 22.53 -0.31 7.57
CA THR A 297 22.24 -1.34 6.56
C THR A 297 21.38 -2.41 7.20
N MET A 298 20.34 -2.85 6.48
CA MET A 298 19.45 -3.92 6.88
C MET A 298 19.39 -5.02 5.82
N ALA A 299 19.23 -6.27 6.27
CA ALA A 299 19.01 -7.45 5.46
C ALA A 299 18.00 -8.38 6.17
N PRO A 300 17.10 -9.03 5.42
CA PRO A 300 16.83 -8.82 3.99
C PRO A 300 16.19 -7.45 3.72
N PRO A 301 16.09 -7.03 2.45
CA PRO A 301 15.31 -5.84 2.06
C PRO A 301 13.86 -5.90 2.54
N SER A 302 13.23 -4.75 2.70
CA SER A 302 11.82 -4.65 3.07
C SER A 302 11.11 -3.53 2.33
N GLY A 303 9.88 -3.79 1.91
CA GLY A 303 8.96 -2.74 1.48
C GLY A 303 8.25 -2.06 2.65
N HIS A 304 8.06 -2.78 3.77
CA HIS A 304 7.29 -2.29 4.91
C HIS A 304 8.06 -2.45 6.23
N PHE A 305 8.08 -1.38 7.04
CA PHE A 305 8.67 -1.39 8.37
C PHE A 305 7.97 -0.36 9.26
N TYR A 306 7.84 -0.68 10.55
CA TYR A 306 7.02 0.08 11.48
C TYR A 306 7.77 0.35 12.78
N ALA A 307 8.05 1.64 13.05
CA ALA A 307 8.68 2.07 14.29
C ALA A 307 7.67 2.19 15.43
N ARG A 308 8.12 2.02 16.65
CA ARG A 308 7.40 2.46 17.83
C ARG A 308 7.51 3.98 17.95
N TRP A 309 6.46 4.61 18.47
CA TRP A 309 6.48 6.06 18.67
C TRP A 309 7.51 6.48 19.73
N ASP A 310 7.55 5.76 20.87
CA ASP A 310 8.52 6.04 21.93
C ASP A 310 9.91 5.54 21.57
N ASP A 311 10.87 6.46 21.48
CA ASP A 311 12.27 6.22 21.13
C ASP A 311 13.25 6.45 22.31
N THR A 312 12.72 6.52 23.56
CA THR A 312 13.53 6.75 24.76
C THR A 312 14.63 5.70 24.96
N ASP A 313 14.32 4.44 24.64
CA ASP A 313 15.26 3.30 24.74
C ASP A 313 15.86 2.88 23.39
N GLY A 314 15.90 3.81 22.44
CA GLY A 314 16.36 3.60 21.07
C GLY A 314 15.20 3.43 20.07
N ILE A 315 15.52 3.46 18.79
CA ILE A 315 14.55 3.46 17.70
C ILE A 315 14.19 2.00 17.38
N SER A 316 13.09 1.51 17.98
CA SER A 316 12.62 0.13 17.79
C SER A 316 11.73 0.03 16.55
N VAL A 317 12.07 -0.88 15.63
CA VAL A 317 11.41 -1.07 14.33
C VAL A 317 11.11 -2.54 14.11
N VAL A 318 9.86 -2.87 13.77
CA VAL A 318 9.52 -4.15 13.13
C VAL A 318 9.78 -4.02 11.64
N TRP A 319 10.55 -4.93 11.11
CA TRP A 319 11.02 -4.98 9.74
C TRP A 319 10.45 -6.23 9.05
N GLU A 320 9.56 -6.03 8.10
CA GLU A 320 8.97 -7.08 7.27
C GLU A 320 9.95 -7.44 6.15
N GLY A 321 10.90 -8.31 6.47
CA GLY A 321 11.95 -8.70 5.55
C GLY A 321 11.43 -9.63 4.46
N MET A 322 11.64 -9.24 3.21
CA MET A 322 11.18 -9.96 2.03
C MET A 322 12.39 -10.44 1.23
N ASP A 323 12.77 -11.68 1.46
CA ASP A 323 13.83 -12.31 0.69
C ASP A 323 13.40 -12.45 -0.78
N LEU A 324 14.15 -11.80 -1.67
CA LEU A 324 14.01 -12.01 -3.12
C LEU A 324 12.63 -11.63 -3.70
N MET A 325 11.97 -10.65 -3.09
CA MET A 325 10.75 -10.07 -3.63
C MET A 325 11.01 -9.23 -4.87
N ASP A 326 10.08 -9.27 -5.82
CA ASP A 326 10.15 -8.48 -7.03
C ASP A 326 8.79 -8.15 -7.64
N LEU A 327 8.45 -6.87 -7.63
CA LEU A 327 7.20 -6.37 -8.23
C LEU A 327 7.20 -6.33 -9.76
N GLY A 328 8.37 -6.42 -10.42
CA GLY A 328 8.45 -6.45 -11.87
C GLY A 328 8.01 -7.78 -12.48
N LEU A 329 7.95 -8.84 -11.68
CA LEU A 329 7.70 -10.20 -12.16
C LEU A 329 6.22 -10.58 -12.07
N TYR A 330 5.42 -10.05 -12.97
CA TYR A 330 3.99 -10.39 -13.07
C TYR A 330 3.74 -11.61 -13.95
N LEU A 331 2.60 -12.28 -13.72
CA LEU A 331 2.13 -13.37 -14.56
C LEU A 331 1.75 -12.86 -15.95
N ARG A 332 2.31 -13.47 -16.97
CA ARG A 332 1.95 -13.23 -18.37
C ARG A 332 0.92 -14.28 -18.84
N PRO A 333 0.05 -13.93 -19.78
CA PRO A 333 -0.97 -14.89 -20.27
C PRO A 333 -0.41 -16.17 -20.89
N ASP A 334 0.86 -16.14 -21.33
CA ASP A 334 1.57 -17.25 -21.97
C ASP A 334 2.61 -17.92 -21.04
N ASP A 335 2.69 -17.50 -19.75
CA ASP A 335 3.58 -18.15 -18.79
C ASP A 335 3.13 -19.58 -18.46
N LEU A 336 4.09 -20.39 -18.04
CA LEU A 336 3.85 -21.62 -17.30
C LEU A 336 4.08 -21.35 -15.81
N ASP A 337 3.29 -22.00 -14.95
CA ASP A 337 3.51 -21.99 -13.52
C ASP A 337 4.77 -22.82 -13.14
N VAL A 338 5.19 -22.76 -11.88
CA VAL A 338 6.35 -23.52 -11.37
C VAL A 338 6.20 -25.04 -11.48
N ASN A 339 4.98 -25.54 -11.71
CA ASN A 339 4.69 -26.96 -11.97
C ASN A 339 4.61 -27.30 -13.47
N GLY A 340 4.92 -26.33 -14.36
CA GLY A 340 4.89 -26.48 -15.81
C GLY A 340 3.48 -26.53 -16.41
N ARG A 341 2.46 -26.04 -15.72
CA ARG A 341 1.09 -25.92 -16.21
C ARG A 341 0.88 -24.53 -16.81
N PRO A 342 0.06 -24.40 -17.86
CA PRO A 342 -0.32 -23.07 -18.36
C PRO A 342 -0.97 -22.23 -17.24
N VAL A 343 -0.55 -20.98 -17.12
CA VAL A 343 -1.19 -19.99 -16.23
C VAL A 343 -2.58 -19.68 -16.76
N ASP A 344 -3.56 -19.53 -15.86
CA ASP A 344 -4.89 -19.07 -16.24
C ASP A 344 -4.81 -17.62 -16.72
N PRO A 345 -5.21 -17.31 -17.96
CA PRO A 345 -5.22 -15.93 -18.45
C PRO A 345 -6.06 -14.96 -17.61
N ALA A 346 -7.04 -15.48 -16.85
CA ALA A 346 -7.87 -14.68 -15.96
C ALA A 346 -7.11 -14.07 -14.78
N VAL A 347 -5.90 -14.57 -14.46
CA VAL A 347 -5.04 -14.03 -13.40
C VAL A 347 -3.80 -13.33 -13.95
N ALA A 348 -3.74 -13.09 -15.24
CA ALA A 348 -2.64 -12.36 -15.85
C ALA A 348 -2.50 -10.96 -15.26
N GLY A 349 -1.27 -10.53 -15.03
CA GLY A 349 -0.95 -9.29 -14.34
C GLY A 349 -0.82 -9.42 -12.82
N LEU A 350 -1.23 -10.54 -12.22
CA LEU A 350 -1.01 -10.79 -10.80
C LEU A 350 0.50 -10.90 -10.52
N TYR A 351 0.92 -10.25 -9.46
CA TYR A 351 2.31 -10.27 -9.03
C TYR A 351 2.52 -11.37 -8.01
N ASN A 352 3.57 -12.14 -8.20
CA ASN A 352 4.07 -13.00 -7.16
C ASN A 352 5.21 -12.28 -6.44
N MET A 353 4.94 -11.83 -5.23
CA MET A 353 5.85 -10.94 -4.51
C MET A 353 6.92 -11.68 -3.71
N ALA A 354 6.70 -12.94 -3.32
CA ALA A 354 7.65 -13.69 -2.51
C ALA A 354 8.09 -14.97 -3.19
N MET A 355 9.39 -15.14 -3.31
CA MET A 355 10.04 -16.36 -3.83
C MET A 355 10.69 -17.20 -2.73
N ALA A 356 10.59 -16.76 -1.47
CA ALA A 356 11.10 -17.46 -0.29
C ALA A 356 10.20 -17.20 0.91
N PRO A 357 10.27 -18.01 1.98
CA PRO A 357 9.64 -17.68 3.25
C PRO A 357 10.15 -16.33 3.77
N GLU A 358 9.23 -15.47 4.16
CA GLU A 358 9.53 -14.12 4.61
C GLU A 358 9.96 -14.09 6.07
N THR A 359 10.66 -13.03 6.45
CA THR A 359 11.28 -12.85 7.75
C THR A 359 10.67 -11.65 8.46
N LEU A 360 10.23 -11.82 9.70
CA LEU A 360 9.87 -10.71 10.56
C LEU A 360 10.98 -10.48 11.57
N THR A 361 11.54 -9.26 11.60
CA THR A 361 12.65 -8.93 12.50
C THR A 361 12.30 -7.70 13.32
N GLU A 362 12.59 -7.69 14.62
CA GLU A 362 12.56 -6.48 15.43
C GLU A 362 14.00 -6.04 15.74
N VAL A 363 14.33 -4.81 15.34
CA VAL A 363 15.65 -4.20 15.54
C VAL A 363 15.54 -2.91 16.31
N VAL A 364 16.62 -2.53 16.96
CA VAL A 364 16.78 -1.22 17.59
C VAL A 364 17.99 -0.52 17.00
N PHE A 365 17.75 0.62 16.37
CA PHE A 365 18.81 1.51 15.90
C PHE A 365 19.23 2.45 17.02
N ASP A 366 20.55 2.61 17.18
CA ASP A 366 21.17 3.61 18.05
C ASP A 366 22.00 4.56 17.16
N PRO A 367 21.46 5.72 16.77
CA PRO A 367 22.16 6.65 15.89
C PRO A 367 23.39 7.29 16.54
N GLU A 368 23.43 7.39 17.88
CA GLU A 368 24.56 7.98 18.60
C GLU A 368 25.78 7.06 18.61
N ARG A 369 25.54 5.74 18.72
CA ARG A 369 26.59 4.72 18.68
C ARG A 369 26.84 4.17 17.29
N GLY A 370 25.94 4.42 16.33
CA GLY A 370 26.00 3.84 14.98
C GLY A 370 25.81 2.31 15.00
N THR A 371 24.97 1.79 15.89
CA THR A 371 24.76 0.34 16.06
C THR A 371 23.32 -0.06 15.80
N VAL A 372 23.13 -1.31 15.32
CA VAL A 372 21.84 -1.97 15.19
C VAL A 372 21.86 -3.21 16.08
N LEU A 373 20.84 -3.36 16.91
CA LEU A 373 20.64 -4.52 17.77
C LEU A 373 19.39 -5.27 17.30
N GLU A 374 19.55 -6.52 16.87
CA GLU A 374 18.42 -7.42 16.66
C GLU A 374 17.88 -7.89 18.03
N ARG A 375 16.58 -7.74 18.24
CA ARG A 375 15.89 -8.17 19.47
C ARG A 375 15.02 -9.41 19.27
N GLY A 376 14.47 -9.59 18.08
CA GLY A 376 13.62 -10.71 17.73
C GLY A 376 13.69 -11.04 16.27
N LEU A 377 13.54 -12.33 15.96
CA LEU A 377 13.51 -12.84 14.60
C LEU A 377 12.47 -13.95 14.53
N PHE A 378 11.60 -13.89 13.53
CA PHE A 378 10.67 -14.96 13.20
C PHE A 378 10.77 -15.29 11.72
N LYS A 379 10.99 -16.57 11.40
CA LYS A 379 10.97 -17.12 10.06
C LYS A 379 10.62 -18.60 10.16
N GLU A 380 9.66 -19.04 9.39
CA GLU A 380 9.24 -20.43 9.30
C GLU A 380 9.09 -20.81 7.80
N ASP A 381 9.03 -22.08 7.49
CA ASP A 381 8.91 -22.58 6.12
C ASP A 381 7.55 -22.32 5.46
N TRP A 382 6.56 -21.85 6.23
CA TRP A 382 5.21 -21.50 5.76
C TRP A 382 4.96 -20.00 5.64
N THR A 383 5.90 -19.13 6.01
CA THR A 383 5.74 -17.64 6.01
C THR A 383 5.84 -17.04 4.63
N PHE A 384 5.08 -17.58 3.68
CA PHE A 384 5.13 -17.13 2.29
C PHE A 384 4.15 -16.01 1.97
N ASN A 385 4.55 -15.23 0.99
CA ASN A 385 3.79 -14.27 0.21
C ASN A 385 3.23 -13.13 1.06
N LEU A 386 3.81 -11.99 0.88
CA LEU A 386 3.48 -10.67 1.41
C LEU A 386 2.95 -10.64 2.84
N GLN A 387 3.82 -10.25 3.74
CA GLN A 387 3.46 -9.88 5.11
C GLN A 387 2.68 -8.56 5.07
N LEU A 388 1.50 -8.52 5.67
CA LEU A 388 0.70 -7.31 5.79
C LEU A 388 0.30 -7.10 7.25
N SER A 389 0.72 -5.98 7.82
CA SER A 389 0.44 -5.64 9.22
C SER A 389 -0.89 -4.92 9.39
N ALA A 390 -1.60 -5.28 10.46
CA ALA A 390 -2.75 -4.53 10.95
C ALA A 390 -2.26 -3.39 11.87
N MET A 391 -2.10 -2.20 11.32
CA MET A 391 -1.64 -1.03 12.04
C MET A 391 -2.78 -0.33 12.79
N ASP A 392 -2.47 0.19 13.97
CA ASP A 392 -3.39 1.03 14.74
C ASP A 392 -3.36 2.47 14.23
N TRP A 393 -4.20 2.77 13.27
CA TRP A 393 -4.35 4.12 12.69
C TRP A 393 -5.10 5.08 13.61
N SER A 394 -5.74 4.60 14.68
CA SER A 394 -6.43 5.47 15.64
C SER A 394 -5.48 6.39 16.41
N THR A 395 -4.20 6.03 16.44
CA THR A 395 -3.13 6.81 17.08
C THR A 395 -2.39 7.71 16.11
N GLU A 396 -2.80 7.78 14.86
CA GLU A 396 -2.14 8.55 13.80
C GLU A 396 -0.62 8.27 13.69
N GLY A 397 -0.21 7.03 13.96
CA GLY A 397 1.19 6.61 13.93
C GLY A 397 1.95 6.77 15.25
N MET A 398 1.31 7.22 16.33
CA MET A 398 1.89 7.27 17.68
C MET A 398 1.69 5.97 18.47
N SER A 399 1.67 4.85 17.80
CA SER A 399 1.39 3.57 18.45
C SER A 399 2.65 2.97 19.10
N ASP A 400 2.49 2.48 20.33
CA ASP A 400 3.47 1.66 21.04
C ASP A 400 2.87 0.30 21.38
N PRO A 401 2.50 -0.50 20.36
CA PRO A 401 1.80 -1.75 20.57
C PRO A 401 2.67 -2.76 21.32
N THR A 402 2.05 -3.57 22.17
CA THR A 402 2.68 -4.74 22.79
C THR A 402 2.53 -5.99 21.92
N LEU A 403 1.51 -6.03 21.07
CA LEU A 403 1.30 -7.04 20.04
C LEU A 403 1.40 -6.43 18.65
N HIS A 404 1.99 -7.18 17.73
CA HIS A 404 2.05 -6.87 16.31
C HIS A 404 1.27 -7.92 15.54
N HIS A 405 0.23 -7.51 14.83
CA HIS A 405 -0.62 -8.42 14.06
C HIS A 405 -0.21 -8.37 12.60
N VAL A 406 0.06 -9.53 12.03
CA VAL A 406 0.47 -9.66 10.63
C VAL A 406 -0.16 -10.89 10.00
N ASN A 407 -0.56 -10.80 8.74
CA ASN A 407 -0.94 -11.99 7.98
C ASN A 407 0.14 -12.43 7.01
N TYR A 408 0.12 -13.73 6.69
CA TYR A 408 0.88 -14.37 5.62
C TYR A 408 -0.11 -14.99 4.65
N GLN A 409 -0.01 -14.67 3.37
CA GLN A 409 -1.01 -15.09 2.39
C GLN A 409 -0.83 -16.55 1.93
N GLY A 410 0.31 -17.16 2.25
CA GLY A 410 0.64 -18.52 1.83
C GLY A 410 1.19 -18.62 0.41
N CYS A 411 1.61 -19.82 0.02
CA CYS A 411 2.16 -20.11 -1.30
C CYS A 411 1.11 -20.75 -2.21
N ARG A 412 0.96 -20.22 -3.42
CA ARG A 412 0.09 -20.75 -4.46
C ARG A 412 0.89 -20.96 -5.73
N PRO A 413 1.33 -22.19 -6.03
CA PRO A 413 2.15 -22.50 -7.21
C PRO A 413 1.56 -22.01 -8.54
N GLY A 414 0.24 -22.03 -8.69
CA GLY A 414 -0.46 -21.55 -9.87
C GLY A 414 -0.35 -20.03 -10.12
N SER A 415 0.08 -19.26 -9.13
CA SER A 415 0.32 -17.82 -9.23
C SER A 415 1.81 -17.46 -9.38
N ILE A 416 2.70 -18.44 -9.45
CA ILE A 416 4.15 -18.25 -9.59
C ILE A 416 4.59 -18.70 -10.97
N SER A 417 5.12 -17.79 -11.77
CA SER A 417 5.63 -18.13 -13.10
C SER A 417 6.98 -18.86 -12.99
N ALA A 418 7.13 -19.94 -13.77
CA ALA A 418 8.41 -20.65 -13.87
C ALA A 418 9.54 -19.72 -14.39
N ARG A 419 9.21 -18.76 -15.25
CA ARG A 419 10.13 -17.75 -15.78
C ARG A 419 10.66 -16.88 -14.63
N ALA A 420 9.78 -16.41 -13.75
CA ALA A 420 10.16 -15.61 -12.59
C ALA A 420 11.00 -16.45 -11.61
N ALA A 421 10.54 -17.64 -11.25
CA ALA A 421 11.24 -18.53 -10.34
C ALA A 421 12.66 -18.88 -10.81
N ALA A 422 12.87 -19.04 -12.13
CA ALA A 422 14.19 -19.35 -12.69
C ALA A 422 15.26 -18.28 -12.41
N LEU A 423 14.88 -17.02 -12.17
CA LEU A 423 15.81 -15.94 -11.79
C LEU A 423 16.41 -16.16 -10.39
N TYR A 424 15.78 -16.99 -9.59
CA TYR A 424 16.18 -17.30 -8.22
C TYR A 424 16.88 -18.66 -8.09
N GLU A 425 17.15 -19.35 -9.21
CA GLU A 425 17.87 -20.62 -9.20
C GLU A 425 19.23 -20.50 -8.50
N GLY A 426 19.50 -21.41 -7.58
CA GLY A 426 20.71 -21.40 -6.75
C GLY A 426 20.68 -20.42 -5.55
N ARG A 427 19.62 -19.63 -5.38
CA ARG A 427 19.42 -18.71 -4.25
C ARG A 427 18.39 -19.23 -3.26
N ILE A 428 17.37 -19.93 -3.74
CA ILE A 428 16.31 -20.54 -2.95
C ILE A 428 16.11 -22.00 -3.35
N ASP A 429 15.43 -22.75 -2.50
CA ASP A 429 14.91 -24.06 -2.82
C ASP A 429 13.63 -23.91 -3.65
N LEU A 430 13.72 -24.05 -4.97
CA LEU A 430 12.60 -23.92 -5.88
C LEU A 430 11.50 -24.98 -5.65
N ASP A 431 11.80 -26.10 -4.98
CA ASP A 431 10.80 -27.12 -4.68
C ASP A 431 9.78 -26.62 -3.66
N GLN A 432 10.15 -25.71 -2.78
CA GLN A 432 9.22 -25.06 -1.84
C GLN A 432 8.11 -24.26 -2.55
N LEU A 433 8.40 -23.69 -3.74
CA LEU A 433 7.41 -22.96 -4.53
C LEU A 433 6.39 -23.84 -5.24
N ARG A 434 6.60 -25.17 -5.24
CA ARG A 434 5.74 -26.16 -5.94
C ARG A 434 4.64 -26.71 -5.05
N GLU A 435 4.72 -26.46 -3.76
CA GLU A 435 3.75 -26.92 -2.77
C GLU A 435 2.84 -25.77 -2.33
N GLU A 436 1.56 -26.06 -2.13
CA GLU A 436 0.62 -25.10 -1.58
C GLU A 436 0.86 -24.95 -0.08
N THR A 437 0.93 -23.71 0.38
CA THR A 437 1.03 -23.36 1.80
C THR A 437 -0.16 -22.49 2.18
N PRO A 438 -0.92 -22.84 3.24
CA PRO A 438 -2.07 -22.06 3.67
C PRO A 438 -1.64 -20.70 4.22
N GLY A 439 -2.56 -19.74 4.19
CA GLY A 439 -2.38 -18.45 4.85
C GLY A 439 -2.60 -18.53 6.36
N ALA A 440 -2.13 -17.53 7.08
CA ALA A 440 -2.35 -17.39 8.50
C ALA A 440 -2.41 -15.93 8.95
N LEU A 441 -3.22 -15.65 10.00
CA LEU A 441 -3.17 -14.41 10.76
C LEU A 441 -2.44 -14.67 12.08
N CYS A 442 -1.40 -13.89 12.37
CA CYS A 442 -0.52 -14.07 13.49
C CYS A 442 -0.47 -12.83 14.38
N SER A 443 -0.23 -13.05 15.67
CA SER A 443 0.08 -12.00 16.64
C SER A 443 1.44 -12.29 17.27
N PHE A 444 2.33 -11.31 17.29
CA PHE A 444 3.68 -11.41 17.83
C PHE A 444 3.86 -10.45 19.00
N GLU A 445 4.57 -10.88 20.03
CA GLU A 445 4.99 -9.99 21.11
C GLU A 445 6.08 -9.03 20.62
N ARG A 446 5.84 -7.73 20.76
CA ARG A 446 6.85 -6.72 20.42
C ARG A 446 8.07 -6.85 21.35
N GLY A 447 9.25 -6.69 20.76
CA GLY A 447 10.54 -6.83 21.43
C GLY A 447 11.19 -8.20 21.27
N SER A 448 10.43 -9.29 21.35
CA SER A 448 10.96 -10.66 21.18
C SER A 448 10.54 -11.31 19.87
N LEU A 449 9.46 -10.83 19.26
CA LEU A 449 8.72 -11.46 18.16
C LEU A 449 8.34 -12.93 18.47
N ALA A 450 8.14 -13.25 19.74
CA ALA A 450 7.54 -14.53 20.10
C ALA A 450 6.12 -14.60 19.54
N LEU A 451 5.82 -15.71 18.86
CA LEU A 451 4.48 -15.96 18.33
C LEU A 451 3.49 -16.14 19.50
N ALA A 452 2.66 -15.13 19.75
CA ALA A 452 1.67 -15.13 20.83
C ALA A 452 0.39 -15.87 20.44
N ALA A 453 -0.04 -15.74 19.19
CA ALA A 453 -1.23 -16.39 18.67
C ALA A 453 -1.16 -16.58 17.15
N ARG A 454 -1.86 -17.60 16.64
CA ARG A 454 -1.98 -17.89 15.21
C ARG A 454 -3.37 -18.44 14.91
N TRP A 455 -3.94 -17.97 13.81
CA TRP A 455 -5.14 -18.51 13.19
C TRP A 455 -4.82 -18.93 11.76
N ASP A 456 -5.01 -20.21 11.45
CA ASP A 456 -4.73 -20.78 10.13
C ASP A 456 -5.95 -20.74 9.23
N TYR A 457 -5.71 -20.49 7.93
CA TYR A 457 -6.68 -20.62 6.86
C TYR A 457 -6.38 -21.91 6.07
N PRO A 458 -6.97 -23.04 6.48
CA PRO A 458 -6.60 -24.36 5.92
C PRO A 458 -7.00 -24.52 4.46
N ASP A 459 -7.97 -23.75 3.97
CA ASP A 459 -8.32 -23.75 2.56
C ASP A 459 -7.32 -22.87 1.78
N THR A 460 -6.43 -23.52 1.02
CA THR A 460 -5.39 -22.84 0.24
C THR A 460 -5.96 -22.04 -0.93
N SER A 461 -7.25 -22.19 -1.25
CA SER A 461 -7.96 -21.33 -2.21
C SER A 461 -8.37 -19.98 -1.61
N ASP A 462 -8.46 -19.87 -0.27
CA ASP A 462 -8.77 -18.61 0.40
C ASP A 462 -7.64 -17.60 0.19
N HIS A 463 -7.99 -16.40 -0.25
CA HIS A 463 -7.07 -15.28 -0.36
C HIS A 463 -7.33 -14.31 0.79
N ILE A 464 -6.45 -14.32 1.79
CA ILE A 464 -6.47 -13.34 2.87
C ILE A 464 -5.79 -12.06 2.38
N THR A 465 -6.45 -10.93 2.57
CA THR A 465 -5.93 -9.63 2.12
C THR A 465 -5.53 -8.76 3.33
N SER A 466 -5.20 -7.49 3.12
CA SER A 466 -4.69 -6.60 4.17
C SER A 466 -5.61 -6.55 5.40
N PRO A 467 -5.12 -6.92 6.60
CA PRO A 467 -5.88 -6.80 7.84
C PRO A 467 -5.89 -5.35 8.33
N THR A 468 -6.94 -4.98 9.05
CA THR A 468 -7.09 -3.65 9.65
C THR A 468 -7.27 -3.78 11.15
N PHE A 469 -6.55 -3.01 11.97
CA PHE A 469 -6.83 -2.89 13.39
C PHE A 469 -7.92 -1.82 13.61
N ALA A 470 -9.01 -2.18 14.26
CA ALA A 470 -10.08 -1.28 14.68
C ALA A 470 -10.09 -1.17 16.21
N PRO A 471 -9.86 0.02 16.79
CA PRO A 471 -9.83 0.19 18.23
C PRO A 471 -11.21 -0.05 18.85
N ARG A 472 -11.23 -0.52 20.09
CA ARG A 472 -12.47 -0.62 20.87
C ARG A 472 -12.98 0.76 21.19
N SER A 473 -14.25 1.04 20.90
CA SER A 473 -14.85 2.32 21.22
C SER A 473 -15.10 2.43 22.72
N VAL A 474 -14.50 3.44 23.36
CA VAL A 474 -14.75 3.75 24.76
C VAL A 474 -15.95 4.70 24.84
N GLY A 475 -17.12 4.20 25.25
CA GLY A 475 -18.32 4.93 25.61
C GLY A 475 -18.67 6.08 24.66
N SER A 476 -19.50 5.81 23.67
CA SER A 476 -19.90 6.75 22.63
C SER A 476 -20.57 8.00 23.17
N THR A 477 -19.84 9.10 23.20
CA THR A 477 -20.45 10.42 23.06
C THR A 477 -20.26 10.81 21.59
N PRO A 478 -21.33 10.95 20.79
CA PRO A 478 -21.21 11.44 19.41
C PRO A 478 -20.50 12.80 19.42
N GLY A 479 -19.39 12.91 18.68
CA GLY A 479 -18.60 14.14 18.58
C GLY A 479 -17.43 14.29 19.55
N ALA A 480 -17.17 13.34 20.45
CA ALA A 480 -15.89 13.27 21.13
C ALA A 480 -14.85 12.74 20.12
N SER A 481 -13.84 13.53 19.83
CA SER A 481 -12.66 13.08 19.08
C SER A 481 -12.18 11.76 19.69
N ALA A 482 -12.29 10.66 18.94
CA ALA A 482 -11.83 9.33 19.36
C ALA A 482 -10.31 9.29 19.62
N TYR A 483 -9.62 10.37 19.37
CA TYR A 483 -8.17 10.55 19.44
C TYR A 483 -7.63 10.96 20.82
N SER A 484 -8.46 11.08 21.85
CA SER A 484 -7.99 11.55 23.16
C SER A 484 -7.38 10.47 24.07
N GLY A 485 -7.26 9.24 23.60
CA GLY A 485 -6.70 8.16 24.40
C GLY A 485 -5.69 7.34 23.59
N ARG A 486 -4.40 7.44 23.93
CA ARG A 486 -3.43 6.43 23.53
C ARG A 486 -4.00 5.06 23.88
N ASN A 487 -4.09 4.17 22.90
CA ASN A 487 -4.29 2.75 23.18
C ASN A 487 -2.89 2.16 23.51
N PRO A 488 -2.46 2.20 24.78
CA PRO A 488 -1.06 1.93 25.13
C PRO A 488 -0.63 0.50 24.86
N GLY A 489 -1.58 -0.40 24.56
CA GLY A 489 -1.30 -1.81 24.35
C GLY A 489 -1.38 -2.27 22.91
N GLY A 490 -1.99 -1.52 22.00
CA GLY A 490 -2.16 -1.92 20.59
C GLY A 490 -2.98 -3.19 20.37
N HIS A 491 -3.66 -3.69 21.40
CA HIS A 491 -4.47 -4.91 21.38
C HIS A 491 -5.87 -4.72 21.97
N ASP A 492 -6.20 -3.53 22.45
CA ASP A 492 -7.57 -3.22 22.90
C ASP A 492 -8.44 -2.81 21.71
N GLY A 493 -8.86 -3.82 20.98
CA GLY A 493 -9.63 -3.65 19.75
C GLY A 493 -9.84 -4.96 19.02
N TYR A 494 -10.01 -4.83 17.74
CA TYR A 494 -10.32 -5.93 16.83
C TYR A 494 -9.41 -5.90 15.61
N VAL A 495 -9.08 -7.08 15.09
CA VAL A 495 -8.50 -7.23 13.77
C VAL A 495 -9.62 -7.59 12.80
N VAL A 496 -9.82 -6.74 11.80
CA VAL A 496 -10.78 -6.94 10.70
C VAL A 496 -10.01 -7.55 9.54
N GLN A 497 -10.31 -8.80 9.18
CA GLN A 497 -9.62 -9.54 8.13
C GLN A 497 -10.58 -9.87 6.99
N PRO A 498 -10.48 -9.21 5.83
CA PRO A 498 -11.18 -9.64 4.64
C PRO A 498 -10.55 -10.92 4.07
N VAL A 499 -11.39 -11.87 3.70
CA VAL A 499 -11.02 -13.15 3.11
C VAL A 499 -11.84 -13.38 1.85
N CYS A 500 -11.17 -13.47 0.72
CA CYS A 500 -11.80 -13.86 -0.53
C CYS A 500 -11.82 -15.38 -0.66
N SER A 501 -13.00 -15.95 -0.93
CA SER A 501 -13.19 -17.38 -1.09
C SER A 501 -14.07 -17.69 -2.31
N ASP A 502 -14.18 -18.95 -2.68
CA ASP A 502 -15.11 -19.40 -3.74
C ASP A 502 -16.59 -19.22 -3.38
N ASP A 503 -16.88 -19.11 -2.08
CA ASP A 503 -18.23 -18.87 -1.58
C ASP A 503 -18.61 -17.38 -1.44
N GLY A 504 -17.67 -16.47 -1.70
CA GLY A 504 -17.85 -15.03 -1.62
C GLY A 504 -16.89 -14.38 -0.65
N LEU A 505 -16.97 -13.06 -0.54
CA LEU A 505 -16.23 -12.28 0.44
C LEU A 505 -16.72 -12.61 1.86
N ARG A 506 -15.78 -12.96 2.75
CA ARG A 506 -15.97 -13.00 4.20
C ARG A 506 -15.21 -11.84 4.84
N ILE A 507 -15.81 -11.21 5.83
CA ILE A 507 -15.10 -10.31 6.74
C ILE A 507 -15.07 -10.99 8.10
N GLU A 508 -13.90 -11.39 8.54
CA GLU A 508 -13.71 -12.04 9.82
C GLU A 508 -13.20 -11.03 10.85
N LEU A 509 -13.87 -10.96 11.98
CA LEU A 509 -13.54 -10.05 13.08
C LEU A 509 -12.92 -10.84 14.22
N PHE A 510 -11.69 -10.51 14.59
CA PHE A 510 -10.97 -11.16 15.70
C PHE A 510 -10.82 -10.20 16.87
N ASP A 511 -10.95 -10.70 18.10
CA ASP A 511 -10.47 -9.98 19.29
C ASP A 511 -8.94 -9.91 19.21
N ALA A 512 -8.38 -8.71 19.12
CA ALA A 512 -6.95 -8.50 18.87
C ALA A 512 -6.05 -9.08 19.99
N ALA A 513 -6.57 -9.20 21.22
CA ALA A 513 -5.84 -9.85 22.32
C ALA A 513 -5.83 -11.38 22.22
N ARG A 514 -6.69 -12.00 21.37
CA ARG A 514 -6.94 -13.44 21.34
C ARG A 514 -7.19 -13.97 19.93
N VAL A 515 -6.40 -13.54 18.97
CA VAL A 515 -6.53 -13.95 17.56
C VAL A 515 -6.60 -15.47 17.39
N GLY A 516 -5.87 -16.23 18.20
CA GLY A 516 -5.85 -17.70 18.14
C GLY A 516 -7.16 -18.39 18.52
N ASP A 517 -8.11 -17.68 19.17
CA ASP A 517 -9.43 -18.23 19.50
C ASP A 517 -10.37 -18.26 18.27
N GLY A 518 -9.96 -17.66 17.16
CA GLY A 518 -10.75 -17.52 15.95
C GLY A 518 -11.63 -16.27 15.92
N PRO A 519 -12.39 -16.07 14.83
CA PRO A 519 -13.22 -14.88 14.65
C PRO A 519 -14.40 -14.87 15.64
N VAL A 520 -14.60 -13.71 16.30
CA VAL A 520 -15.74 -13.45 17.18
C VAL A 520 -17.03 -13.23 16.37
N ALA A 521 -16.90 -12.75 15.15
CA ALA A 521 -18.00 -12.60 14.20
C ALA A 521 -17.49 -12.72 12.75
N THR A 522 -18.39 -13.17 11.88
CA THR A 522 -18.13 -13.22 10.42
C THR A 522 -19.27 -12.56 9.69
N LEU A 523 -18.95 -11.63 8.78
CA LEU A 523 -19.89 -11.04 7.83
C LEU A 523 -19.72 -11.72 6.47
N MET A 524 -20.84 -11.91 5.78
CA MET A 524 -20.87 -12.32 4.37
C MET A 524 -21.98 -11.57 3.63
N GLY A 525 -21.82 -11.44 2.32
CA GLY A 525 -22.87 -10.99 1.44
C GLY A 525 -23.84 -12.11 1.08
N THR A 526 -24.95 -11.73 0.46
CA THR A 526 -26.02 -12.68 0.08
C THR A 526 -25.88 -13.25 -1.32
N ASN A 527 -25.02 -12.66 -2.17
CA ASN A 527 -24.88 -12.98 -3.59
C ASN A 527 -23.47 -13.40 -4.00
N LYS A 528 -22.67 -13.90 -3.06
CA LYS A 528 -21.25 -14.24 -3.30
C LYS A 528 -20.48 -13.06 -3.87
N GLU A 529 -20.58 -11.94 -3.20
CA GLU A 529 -19.97 -10.68 -3.62
C GLU A 529 -18.45 -10.83 -3.75
N ALA A 530 -17.91 -10.08 -4.71
CA ALA A 530 -16.51 -10.10 -5.05
C ALA A 530 -15.91 -8.69 -4.98
N ILE A 531 -14.66 -8.61 -4.55
CA ILE A 531 -13.90 -7.37 -4.37
C ILE A 531 -12.65 -7.36 -5.25
N PRO A 532 -12.06 -6.18 -5.51
CA PRO A 532 -10.80 -6.10 -6.22
C PRO A 532 -9.63 -6.57 -5.34
N LEU A 533 -8.44 -6.69 -5.95
CA LEU A 533 -7.20 -6.94 -5.21
C LEU A 533 -6.93 -5.78 -4.24
N ILE A 534 -6.95 -6.06 -2.95
CA ILE A 534 -6.61 -5.07 -1.92
C ILE A 534 -5.09 -5.05 -1.72
N LEU A 535 -4.52 -3.84 -1.67
CA LEU A 535 -3.11 -3.65 -1.35
C LEU A 535 -2.93 -3.35 0.14
N HIS A 536 -3.48 -2.24 0.62
CA HIS A 536 -3.37 -1.83 2.02
C HIS A 536 -4.69 -1.38 2.61
N SER A 537 -4.70 -1.29 3.94
CA SER A 537 -5.87 -0.94 4.72
C SER A 537 -5.55 0.10 5.80
N ALA A 538 -6.57 0.81 6.25
CA ALA A 538 -6.54 1.65 7.45
C ALA A 538 -7.91 1.67 8.12
N TRP A 539 -7.93 1.91 9.42
CA TRP A 539 -9.14 2.26 10.13
C TRP A 539 -9.28 3.79 10.22
N SER A 540 -10.50 4.29 10.13
CA SER A 540 -10.83 5.69 10.33
C SER A 540 -12.12 5.83 11.12
N PRO A 541 -12.26 6.85 11.99
CA PRO A 541 -13.58 7.28 12.42
C PRO A 541 -14.43 7.63 11.19
N ALA A 542 -15.74 7.39 11.27
CA ALA A 542 -16.64 7.77 10.20
C ALA A 542 -16.77 9.30 10.13
N HIS A 543 -16.23 9.92 9.09
CA HIS A 543 -16.37 11.34 8.80
C HIS A 543 -17.34 11.56 7.63
N HIS A 544 -18.10 12.65 7.67
CA HIS A 544 -19.13 12.94 6.67
C HIS A 544 -18.89 14.26 5.94
N GLU A 545 -18.18 15.19 6.55
CA GLU A 545 -17.99 16.53 6.02
C GLU A 545 -16.56 16.72 5.52
N LEU A 546 -16.42 17.37 4.40
CA LEU A 546 -15.13 17.82 3.91
C LEU A 546 -14.68 19.02 4.72
N VAL A 547 -13.49 18.92 5.32
CA VAL A 547 -12.90 20.01 6.10
C VAL A 547 -12.70 21.25 5.24
N ASP A 548 -12.98 22.42 5.80
CA ASP A 548 -12.64 23.70 5.16
C ASP A 548 -11.12 23.93 5.24
N ALA A 549 -10.43 23.74 4.11
CA ALA A 549 -8.99 23.89 3.98
C ALA A 549 -8.64 24.39 2.58
N GLU A 550 -7.52 25.11 2.47
CA GLU A 550 -6.98 25.49 1.18
C GLU A 550 -6.55 24.25 0.39
N ARG A 551 -6.98 24.15 -0.85
CA ARG A 551 -6.68 23.06 -1.75
C ARG A 551 -6.18 23.56 -3.10
N LEU A 552 -5.33 22.76 -3.71
CA LEU A 552 -4.83 23.04 -5.05
C LEU A 552 -5.92 22.77 -6.07
N SER A 553 -6.12 23.72 -6.99
CA SER A 553 -6.92 23.49 -8.17
C SER A 553 -6.05 22.94 -9.31
N PHE A 554 -6.59 22.02 -10.09
CA PHE A 554 -5.83 21.43 -11.19
C PHE A 554 -5.44 22.48 -12.25
N SER A 555 -6.31 23.44 -12.53
CA SER A 555 -6.01 24.52 -13.46
C SER A 555 -4.83 25.40 -13.02
N ALA A 556 -4.61 25.55 -11.71
CA ALA A 556 -3.50 26.37 -11.21
C ALA A 556 -2.11 25.77 -11.50
N GLU A 557 -2.05 24.48 -11.79
CA GLU A 557 -0.80 23.77 -12.13
C GLU A 557 -0.56 23.63 -13.64
N LEU A 558 -1.55 23.95 -14.46
CA LEU A 558 -1.42 23.80 -15.91
C LEU A 558 -0.46 24.84 -16.49
N ALA A 559 0.65 24.38 -17.04
CA ALA A 559 1.55 25.20 -17.85
C ALA A 559 0.95 25.38 -19.25
N GLU A 560 0.51 26.57 -19.60
CA GLU A 560 -0.19 26.87 -20.86
C GLU A 560 0.64 26.56 -22.13
N ASP A 561 1.94 26.68 -22.07
CA ASP A 561 2.84 26.32 -23.16
C ASP A 561 2.90 24.80 -23.37
N VAL A 562 2.86 24.02 -22.29
CA VAL A 562 2.79 22.55 -22.32
C VAL A 562 1.43 22.10 -22.86
N VAL A 563 0.33 22.66 -22.36
CA VAL A 563 -1.02 22.40 -22.88
C VAL A 563 -1.10 22.76 -24.38
N ALA A 564 -0.54 23.90 -24.80
CA ALA A 564 -0.53 24.33 -26.20
C ALA A 564 0.28 23.39 -27.12
N SER A 565 1.21 22.62 -26.60
CA SER A 565 1.99 21.64 -27.35
C SER A 565 1.20 20.37 -27.72
N LEU A 566 0.11 20.08 -27.02
CA LEU A 566 -0.74 18.93 -27.27
C LEU A 566 -1.55 19.07 -28.57
N PRO A 567 -1.92 17.93 -29.21
CA PRO A 567 -2.94 17.94 -30.26
C PRO A 567 -4.24 18.62 -29.82
N ASN A 568 -4.94 19.30 -30.73
CA ASN A 568 -6.14 20.08 -30.37
C ASN A 568 -7.19 19.30 -29.58
N GLU A 569 -7.44 18.06 -29.95
CA GLU A 569 -8.41 17.18 -29.26
C GLU A 569 -8.00 16.92 -27.81
N LEU A 570 -6.75 16.56 -27.59
CA LEU A 570 -6.23 16.30 -26.24
C LEU A 570 -6.18 17.58 -25.39
N ARG A 571 -5.87 18.72 -26.01
CA ARG A 571 -5.87 20.03 -25.35
C ARG A 571 -7.25 20.39 -24.81
N SER A 572 -8.30 20.22 -25.62
CA SER A 572 -9.67 20.50 -25.18
C SER A 572 -10.04 19.68 -23.97
N SER A 573 -9.68 18.40 -23.96
CA SER A 573 -9.96 17.49 -22.83
C SER A 573 -9.23 17.89 -21.55
N VAL A 574 -8.02 18.43 -21.63
CA VAL A 574 -7.30 18.97 -20.45
C VAL A 574 -8.09 20.10 -19.81
N HIS A 575 -8.55 21.07 -20.63
CA HIS A 575 -9.35 22.20 -20.11
C HIS A 575 -10.72 21.76 -19.57
N GLU A 576 -11.35 20.77 -20.19
CA GLU A 576 -12.61 20.21 -19.71
C GLU A 576 -12.42 19.54 -18.35
N VAL A 577 -11.37 18.72 -18.20
CA VAL A 577 -11.04 18.07 -16.92
C VAL A 577 -10.73 19.09 -15.83
N ALA A 578 -9.98 20.15 -16.17
CA ALA A 578 -9.70 21.24 -15.24
C ALA A 578 -11.00 21.93 -14.77
N ALA A 579 -11.88 22.27 -15.72
CA ALA A 579 -13.16 22.91 -15.39
C ALA A 579 -14.06 22.00 -14.52
N GLU A 580 -14.08 20.70 -14.76
CA GLU A 580 -14.85 19.74 -13.95
C GLU A 580 -14.31 19.59 -12.52
N LEU A 581 -12.98 19.60 -12.35
CA LEU A 581 -12.36 19.47 -11.05
C LEU A 581 -12.46 20.77 -10.23
N ASP A 582 -12.25 21.92 -10.87
CA ASP A 582 -12.27 23.22 -10.19
C ASP A 582 -13.69 23.75 -9.94
N GLY A 583 -14.71 23.19 -10.62
CA GLY A 583 -16.12 23.55 -10.45
C GLY A 583 -16.85 22.80 -9.33
N ARG A 584 -16.14 21.93 -8.64
CA ARG A 584 -16.64 21.14 -7.48
C ARG A 584 -16.27 21.84 -6.18
#